data_f66804c2f9f45129827b174329f79607
#
_entry.id   f66804c2f9f45129827b174329f79607
#
_cell.length_a   1.000
_cell.length_b   1.000
_cell.length_c   1.000
_cell.angle_alpha   90.00
_cell.angle_beta   90.00
_cell.angle_gamma   90.00
#
_symmetry.space_group_name_H-M   'P 1'
#
loop_
_entity.id
_entity.type
_entity.pdbx_description
1 polymer ?
#
loop_
_entity_poly.entity_id
_entity_poly.type
_entity_poly.pdbx_seq_one_letter_code
_entity_poly.pdbx_strand_id
1 'polypeptide(L)'
;MKDKSIRIAVIGCGRVAQHYKKIFDSGVVSNWEFVGFFDVLSDRSEYFAEHFKAKSFKSFESMLESEKPDLVLILTPSGLHYQHTKIAFNYNCNVLCEKPITMLPSQAEELKKIALEKNLMYGTAFQNRLNPAIMALEKAIKDDRFGKIITATIRLRWCRYQDYYEDGWHGTWAQDGGVINQQAIHHVDAINWLLGPIESVNAVITNRLNDLEAEDTLVAIMKFESGALGTIEATTAARPEDFEASLSVVGEKGMVLVGGIALNKIETWEFIKSNSEDESIPAQFSQEVETGYGISHGPLLQSVIDALQTNKIDTLVTPDDAINTARVVHALYKSDEDQCWVKLKDKPISKRLGR
;
A
#
# COMPACT_ATOMS: atom_id res chain seq x y z
N MET A 1 1.57 28.96 -18.93
CA MET A 1 1.41 29.35 -17.50
C MET A 1 2.49 28.58 -16.76
N LYS A 2 3.27 29.18 -15.85
CA LYS A 2 4.14 28.39 -14.96
C LYS A 2 3.21 27.48 -14.15
N ASP A 3 3.43 26.19 -14.21
CA ASP A 3 2.67 25.25 -13.39
C ASP A 3 2.87 25.61 -11.92
N LYS A 4 1.78 25.84 -11.21
CA LYS A 4 1.80 26.19 -9.79
C LYS A 4 2.34 24.99 -9.02
N SER A 5 3.39 25.16 -8.23
CA SER A 5 3.87 24.11 -7.32
C SER A 5 2.79 23.75 -6.32
N ILE A 6 2.60 22.44 -6.08
CA ILE A 6 1.69 21.94 -5.04
C ILE A 6 2.39 22.09 -3.68
N ARG A 7 1.72 22.77 -2.76
CA ARG A 7 2.20 22.99 -1.39
C ARG A 7 1.90 21.79 -0.52
N ILE A 8 2.96 21.11 -0.06
CA ILE A 8 2.87 19.84 0.67
C ILE A 8 3.25 20.05 2.14
N ALA A 9 2.40 19.57 3.04
CA ALA A 9 2.72 19.38 4.45
C ALA A 9 2.86 17.90 4.79
N VAL A 10 3.73 17.55 5.73
CA VAL A 10 4.00 16.19 6.16
C VAL A 10 3.72 16.02 7.64
N ILE A 11 2.95 15.00 8.00
CA ILE A 11 2.80 14.53 9.36
C ILE A 11 3.39 13.13 9.50
N GLY A 12 4.31 12.96 10.46
CA GLY A 12 5.10 11.76 10.65
C GLY A 12 6.42 11.81 9.86
N CYS A 13 7.52 12.00 10.56
CA CYS A 13 8.87 12.11 10.00
C CYS A 13 9.73 10.89 10.39
N GLY A 14 9.12 9.71 10.39
CA GLY A 14 9.74 8.44 10.77
C GLY A 14 10.47 7.73 9.61
N ARG A 15 10.49 6.40 9.69
CA ARG A 15 11.23 5.52 8.75
C ARG A 15 10.76 5.67 7.30
N VAL A 16 9.44 5.66 7.06
CA VAL A 16 8.90 5.81 5.70
C VAL A 16 9.14 7.21 5.15
N ALA A 17 9.13 8.25 5.98
CA ALA A 17 9.45 9.62 5.55
C ALA A 17 10.89 9.73 5.00
N GLN A 18 11.86 8.95 5.52
CA GLN A 18 13.21 8.88 4.96
C GLN A 18 13.21 8.31 3.53
N HIS A 19 12.33 7.36 3.22
CA HIS A 19 12.17 6.86 1.87
C HIS A 19 11.57 7.95 0.95
N TYR A 20 10.52 8.66 1.40
CA TYR A 20 9.95 9.79 0.66
C TYR A 20 10.99 10.89 0.41
N LYS A 21 11.84 11.19 1.41
CA LYS A 21 12.94 12.14 1.26
C LYS A 21 13.85 11.76 0.09
N LYS A 22 14.28 10.50 0.00
CA LYS A 22 15.13 10.01 -1.11
C LYS A 22 14.45 10.22 -2.47
N ILE A 23 13.13 10.01 -2.55
CA ILE A 23 12.35 10.17 -3.77
C ILE A 23 12.32 11.65 -4.20
N PHE A 24 12.04 12.57 -3.28
CA PHE A 24 12.02 14.00 -3.59
C PHE A 24 13.42 14.52 -3.94
N ASP A 25 14.46 14.03 -3.24
CA ASP A 25 15.87 14.37 -3.54
C ASP A 25 16.33 13.86 -4.90
N SER A 26 15.77 12.74 -5.40
CA SER A 26 16.16 12.16 -6.70
C SER A 26 15.70 12.98 -7.91
N GLY A 27 14.76 13.92 -7.71
CA GLY A 27 14.20 14.75 -8.77
C GLY A 27 13.23 14.05 -9.70
N VAL A 28 12.77 12.82 -9.39
CA VAL A 28 11.75 12.11 -10.19
C VAL A 28 10.35 12.69 -10.01
N VAL A 29 10.15 13.52 -8.96
CA VAL A 29 8.90 14.24 -8.69
C VAL A 29 9.14 15.73 -8.93
N SER A 30 8.22 16.37 -9.62
CA SER A 30 8.30 17.78 -10.00
C SER A 30 7.07 18.58 -9.53
N ASN A 31 7.16 19.92 -9.60
CA ASN A 31 6.06 20.85 -9.31
C ASN A 31 5.51 20.74 -7.87
N TRP A 32 6.37 20.62 -6.91
CA TRP A 32 6.05 20.58 -5.49
C TRP A 32 6.90 21.53 -4.67
N GLU A 33 6.40 21.88 -3.48
CA GLU A 33 7.19 22.52 -2.43
C GLU A 33 6.72 22.02 -1.05
N PHE A 34 7.63 21.69 -0.15
CA PHE A 34 7.27 21.44 1.24
C PHE A 34 7.09 22.76 1.99
N VAL A 35 5.97 22.88 2.69
CA VAL A 35 5.64 24.09 3.47
C VAL A 35 5.71 23.84 4.98
N GLY A 36 5.61 22.59 5.42
CA GLY A 36 5.69 22.27 6.84
C GLY A 36 5.85 20.78 7.15
N PHE A 37 6.46 20.52 8.30
CA PHE A 37 6.68 19.21 8.87
C PHE A 37 6.23 19.18 10.33
N PHE A 38 5.56 18.10 10.71
CA PHE A 38 5.21 17.83 12.10
C PHE A 38 5.50 16.37 12.45
N ASP A 39 6.12 16.17 13.60
CA ASP A 39 6.29 14.88 14.28
C ASP A 39 6.19 15.11 15.78
N VAL A 40 5.73 14.10 16.54
CA VAL A 40 5.71 14.15 18.01
C VAL A 40 7.12 14.26 18.61
N LEU A 41 8.12 13.81 17.88
CA LEU A 41 9.54 13.99 18.17
C LEU A 41 10.06 15.17 17.33
N SER A 42 10.17 16.35 17.94
CA SER A 42 10.53 17.60 17.26
C SER A 42 11.81 17.50 16.42
N ASP A 43 12.84 16.82 16.93
CA ASP A 43 14.11 16.64 16.24
C ASP A 43 13.94 16.00 14.86
N ARG A 44 12.94 15.12 14.69
CA ARG A 44 12.63 14.51 13.38
C ARG A 44 12.03 15.52 12.42
N SER A 45 11.06 16.31 12.84
CA SER A 45 10.44 17.32 11.99
C SER A 45 11.41 18.47 11.68
N GLU A 46 12.26 18.86 12.61
CA GLU A 46 13.31 19.86 12.42
C GLU A 46 14.34 19.40 11.38
N TYR A 47 14.79 18.14 11.44
CA TYR A 47 15.70 17.56 10.45
C TYR A 47 15.15 17.66 9.01
N PHE A 48 13.87 17.31 8.80
CA PHE A 48 13.25 17.41 7.48
C PHE A 48 13.03 18.86 7.05
N ALA A 49 12.62 19.73 7.99
CA ALA A 49 12.38 21.15 7.76
C ALA A 49 13.67 21.86 7.32
N GLU A 50 14.79 21.59 7.99
CA GLU A 50 16.11 22.12 7.61
C GLU A 50 16.52 21.64 6.21
N HIS A 51 16.40 20.33 5.95
CA HIS A 51 16.79 19.73 4.68
C HIS A 51 16.04 20.33 3.48
N PHE A 52 14.72 20.49 3.60
CA PHE A 52 13.85 21.00 2.53
C PHE A 52 13.61 22.52 2.59
N LYS A 53 14.25 23.24 3.51
CA LYS A 53 14.06 24.69 3.74
C LYS A 53 12.60 25.07 3.99
N ALA A 54 11.89 24.22 4.72
CA ALA A 54 10.52 24.42 5.16
C ALA A 54 10.44 24.72 6.66
N LYS A 55 9.25 24.69 7.27
CA LYS A 55 9.06 24.96 8.69
C LYS A 55 8.78 23.67 9.47
N SER A 56 9.32 23.55 10.68
CA SER A 56 8.88 22.59 11.69
C SER A 56 7.81 23.20 12.58
N PHE A 57 6.79 22.44 12.93
CA PHE A 57 5.65 22.89 13.73
C PHE A 57 5.51 22.08 15.01
N LYS A 58 4.92 22.71 16.05
CA LYS A 58 4.69 22.07 17.36
C LYS A 58 3.37 21.29 17.45
N SER A 59 2.45 21.52 16.50
CA SER A 59 1.21 20.75 16.36
C SER A 59 0.80 20.65 14.91
N PHE A 60 0.08 19.57 14.58
CA PHE A 60 -0.44 19.34 13.25
C PHE A 60 -1.43 20.43 12.83
N GLU A 61 -2.35 20.79 13.73
CA GLU A 61 -3.36 21.81 13.48
C GLU A 61 -2.74 23.19 13.21
N SER A 62 -1.73 23.60 13.98
CA SER A 62 -1.05 24.89 13.75
C SER A 62 -0.35 24.93 12.39
N MET A 63 0.19 23.80 11.92
CA MET A 63 0.77 23.68 10.59
C MET A 63 -0.29 23.87 9.49
N LEU A 64 -1.44 23.20 9.62
CA LEU A 64 -2.52 23.27 8.64
C LEU A 64 -3.15 24.67 8.60
N GLU A 65 -3.37 25.29 9.75
CA GLU A 65 -3.94 26.64 9.87
C GLU A 65 -3.03 27.71 9.26
N SER A 66 -1.73 27.65 9.58
CA SER A 66 -0.73 28.62 9.12
C SER A 66 -0.42 28.47 7.63
N GLU A 67 -0.14 27.26 7.18
CA GLU A 67 0.39 27.02 5.82
C GLU A 67 -0.70 26.76 4.79
N LYS A 68 -1.88 26.26 5.18
CA LYS A 68 -2.98 25.91 4.27
C LYS A 68 -2.46 25.10 3.06
N PRO A 69 -1.86 23.90 3.29
CA PRO A 69 -1.26 23.14 2.22
C PRO A 69 -2.30 22.64 1.21
N ASP A 70 -1.88 22.48 -0.05
CA ASP A 70 -2.71 21.85 -1.08
C ASP A 70 -2.82 20.34 -0.85
N LEU A 71 -1.77 19.70 -0.28
CA LEU A 71 -1.69 18.26 -0.01
C LEU A 71 -1.05 17.98 1.35
N VAL A 72 -1.61 17.03 2.09
CA VAL A 72 -1.00 16.48 3.30
C VAL A 72 -0.56 15.04 3.02
N LEU A 73 0.72 14.74 3.28
CA LEU A 73 1.24 13.38 3.34
C LEU A 73 1.12 12.87 4.77
N ILE A 74 0.36 11.79 4.96
CA ILE A 74 0.20 11.14 6.27
C ILE A 74 1.10 9.92 6.31
N LEU A 75 2.21 10.03 7.06
CA LEU A 75 3.29 9.05 7.16
C LEU A 75 3.47 8.55 8.61
N THR A 76 2.41 8.62 9.38
CA THR A 76 2.37 8.24 10.82
C THR A 76 2.14 6.73 10.99
N PRO A 77 2.21 6.17 12.21
CA PRO A 77 1.75 4.83 12.49
C PRO A 77 0.31 4.58 12.01
N SER A 78 0.05 3.37 11.53
CA SER A 78 -1.20 3.03 10.83
C SER A 78 -2.47 3.29 11.65
N GLY A 79 -2.42 3.05 12.96
CA GLY A 79 -3.55 3.32 13.86
C GLY A 79 -3.96 4.79 13.96
N LEU A 80 -3.08 5.72 13.55
CA LEU A 80 -3.33 7.17 13.59
C LEU A 80 -3.85 7.73 12.26
N HIS A 81 -3.86 6.95 11.18
CA HIS A 81 -4.24 7.41 9.85
C HIS A 81 -5.65 8.02 9.80
N TYR A 82 -6.62 7.36 10.45
CA TYR A 82 -7.99 7.87 10.53
C TYR A 82 -8.07 9.25 11.16
N GLN A 83 -7.46 9.41 12.34
CA GLN A 83 -7.52 10.67 13.08
C GLN A 83 -6.84 11.82 12.30
N HIS A 84 -5.64 11.56 11.78
CA HIS A 84 -4.88 12.59 11.06
C HIS A 84 -5.54 12.97 9.73
N THR A 85 -6.09 12.00 8.99
CA THR A 85 -6.87 12.29 7.76
C THR A 85 -8.10 13.12 8.09
N LYS A 86 -8.84 12.79 9.15
CA LYS A 86 -10.02 13.56 9.58
C LYS A 86 -9.68 15.00 9.95
N ILE A 87 -8.56 15.21 10.66
CA ILE A 87 -8.06 16.55 10.97
C ILE A 87 -7.71 17.30 9.66
N ALA A 88 -6.94 16.70 8.74
CA ALA A 88 -6.60 17.32 7.48
C ALA A 88 -7.84 17.75 6.67
N PHE A 89 -8.87 16.90 6.61
CA PHE A 89 -10.13 17.22 5.95
C PHE A 89 -10.89 18.37 6.63
N ASN A 90 -10.81 18.51 7.95
CA ASN A 90 -11.42 19.66 8.65
C ASN A 90 -10.79 20.99 8.24
N TYR A 91 -9.51 20.98 7.85
CA TYR A 91 -8.78 22.12 7.30
C TYR A 91 -8.86 22.22 5.76
N ASN A 92 -9.72 21.41 5.12
CA ASN A 92 -9.93 21.37 3.67
C ASN A 92 -8.65 21.05 2.86
N CYS A 93 -7.79 20.18 3.38
CA CYS A 93 -6.59 19.72 2.71
C CYS A 93 -6.84 18.39 1.99
N ASN A 94 -6.29 18.24 0.78
CA ASN A 94 -6.22 16.93 0.12
C ASN A 94 -5.24 16.02 0.87
N VAL A 95 -5.45 14.71 0.80
CA VAL A 95 -4.67 13.73 1.55
C VAL A 95 -4.16 12.60 0.66
N LEU A 96 -2.86 12.32 0.76
CA LEU A 96 -2.28 11.03 0.41
C LEU A 96 -1.80 10.37 1.70
N CYS A 97 -2.41 9.24 2.05
CA CYS A 97 -2.12 8.50 3.27
C CYS A 97 -1.30 7.25 2.96
N GLU A 98 -0.31 6.94 3.80
CA GLU A 98 0.33 5.63 3.77
C GLU A 98 -0.69 4.50 4.03
N LYS A 99 -0.31 3.31 3.61
CA LYS A 99 -1.13 2.12 3.83
C LYS A 99 -0.98 1.62 5.30
N PRO A 100 -1.99 0.93 5.82
CA PRO A 100 -3.36 0.83 5.31
C PRO A 100 -4.08 2.19 5.36
N ILE A 101 -5.09 2.38 4.51
CA ILE A 101 -5.84 3.65 4.48
C ILE A 101 -6.40 4.04 5.86
N THR A 102 -6.87 3.06 6.62
CA THR A 102 -7.22 3.10 8.04
C THR A 102 -7.18 1.68 8.61
N MET A 103 -7.16 1.53 9.92
CA MET A 103 -7.21 0.21 10.55
C MET A 103 -8.59 -0.48 10.41
N LEU A 104 -9.67 0.27 10.37
CA LEU A 104 -11.05 -0.26 10.23
C LEU A 104 -11.68 0.22 8.92
N PRO A 105 -12.27 -0.66 8.10
CA PRO A 105 -12.95 -0.25 6.85
C PRO A 105 -14.03 0.81 7.05
N SER A 106 -14.78 0.78 8.16
CA SER A 106 -15.79 1.79 8.47
C SER A 106 -15.24 3.20 8.66
N GLN A 107 -14.02 3.32 9.18
CA GLN A 107 -13.33 4.60 9.30
C GLN A 107 -13.00 5.18 7.93
N ALA A 108 -12.51 4.33 7.00
CA ALA A 108 -12.23 4.75 5.63
C ALA A 108 -13.51 5.12 4.86
N GLU A 109 -14.60 4.39 5.08
CA GLU A 109 -15.92 4.72 4.51
C GLU A 109 -16.41 6.11 4.98
N GLU A 110 -16.24 6.43 6.27
CA GLU A 110 -16.56 7.76 6.82
C GLU A 110 -15.71 8.84 6.18
N LEU A 111 -14.39 8.65 6.14
CA LEU A 111 -13.46 9.62 5.55
C LEU A 111 -13.71 9.82 4.05
N LYS A 112 -14.01 8.77 3.30
CA LYS A 112 -14.41 8.85 1.89
C LYS A 112 -15.63 9.75 1.73
N LYS A 113 -16.66 9.60 2.59
CA LYS A 113 -17.84 10.44 2.54
C LYS A 113 -17.49 11.91 2.78
N ILE A 114 -16.68 12.21 3.80
CA ILE A 114 -16.22 13.58 4.09
C ILE A 114 -15.45 14.15 2.91
N ALA A 115 -14.54 13.38 2.30
CA ALA A 115 -13.76 13.82 1.15
C ALA A 115 -14.66 14.18 -0.05
N LEU A 116 -15.66 13.35 -0.35
CA LEU A 116 -16.62 13.60 -1.43
C LEU A 116 -17.46 14.86 -1.14
N GLU A 117 -17.99 15.02 0.06
CA GLU A 117 -18.78 16.19 0.46
C GLU A 117 -17.99 17.50 0.36
N LYS A 118 -16.69 17.44 0.62
CA LYS A 118 -15.79 18.60 0.56
C LYS A 118 -15.06 18.77 -0.77
N ASN A 119 -15.27 17.86 -1.73
CA ASN A 119 -14.54 17.83 -3.00
C ASN A 119 -13.01 17.78 -2.78
N LEU A 120 -12.55 16.89 -1.92
CA LEU A 120 -11.14 16.68 -1.58
C LEU A 120 -10.64 15.35 -2.11
N MET A 121 -9.37 15.34 -2.52
CA MET A 121 -8.66 14.10 -2.86
C MET A 121 -8.40 13.28 -1.59
N TYR A 122 -8.65 11.97 -1.68
CA TYR A 122 -8.29 10.98 -0.67
C TYR A 122 -7.61 9.79 -1.32
N GLY A 123 -6.30 9.75 -1.28
CA GLY A 123 -5.47 8.70 -1.87
C GLY A 123 -4.77 7.84 -0.82
N THR A 124 -4.37 6.63 -1.23
CA THR A 124 -3.59 5.69 -0.42
C THR A 124 -2.38 5.21 -1.18
N ALA A 125 -1.24 5.04 -0.48
CA ALA A 125 0.02 4.62 -1.08
C ALA A 125 0.07 3.09 -1.33
N PHE A 126 -0.66 2.61 -2.34
CA PHE A 126 -0.48 1.27 -2.93
C PHE A 126 0.35 1.36 -4.21
N GLN A 127 1.58 1.82 -4.06
CA GLN A 127 2.52 2.12 -5.16
C GLN A 127 2.85 0.89 -6.02
N ASN A 128 2.70 -0.33 -5.50
CA ASN A 128 3.02 -1.55 -6.26
C ASN A 128 2.16 -1.72 -7.52
N ARG A 129 0.98 -1.09 -7.60
CA ARG A 129 0.20 -1.02 -8.85
C ARG A 129 0.94 -0.31 -9.98
N LEU A 130 1.93 0.52 -9.66
CA LEU A 130 2.76 1.27 -10.62
C LEU A 130 4.13 0.60 -10.85
N ASN A 131 4.39 -0.57 -10.27
CA ASN A 131 5.57 -1.35 -10.64
C ASN A 131 5.46 -1.75 -12.12
N PRO A 132 6.45 -1.50 -12.96
CA PRO A 132 6.38 -1.84 -14.39
C PRO A 132 6.00 -3.29 -14.65
N ALA A 133 6.55 -4.24 -13.88
CA ALA A 133 6.20 -5.66 -13.98
C ALA A 133 4.71 -5.94 -13.68
N ILE A 134 4.14 -5.24 -12.69
CA ILE A 134 2.71 -5.36 -12.35
C ILE A 134 1.84 -4.67 -13.41
N MET A 135 2.26 -3.54 -13.96
CA MET A 135 1.55 -2.88 -15.06
C MET A 135 1.55 -3.74 -16.34
N ALA A 136 2.66 -4.43 -16.64
CA ALA A 136 2.73 -5.37 -17.76
C ALA A 136 1.75 -6.56 -17.53
N LEU A 137 1.71 -7.11 -16.32
CA LEU A 137 0.77 -8.18 -15.95
C LEU A 137 -0.69 -7.70 -16.07
N GLU A 138 -1.01 -6.50 -15.55
CA GLU A 138 -2.34 -5.90 -15.67
C GLU A 138 -2.77 -5.77 -17.13
N LYS A 139 -1.86 -5.26 -17.97
CA LYS A 139 -2.13 -5.15 -19.42
C LYS A 139 -2.41 -6.51 -20.05
N ALA A 140 -1.64 -7.54 -19.73
CA ALA A 140 -1.86 -8.89 -20.26
C ALA A 140 -3.23 -9.48 -19.82
N ILE A 141 -3.67 -9.19 -18.59
CA ILE A 141 -5.00 -9.58 -18.09
C ILE A 141 -6.09 -8.84 -18.87
N LYS A 142 -5.98 -7.52 -19.01
CA LYS A 142 -6.96 -6.67 -19.75
C LYS A 142 -7.06 -7.06 -21.23
N ASP A 143 -5.95 -7.46 -21.83
CA ASP A 143 -5.87 -7.91 -23.23
C ASP A 143 -6.36 -9.37 -23.42
N ASP A 144 -6.96 -10.00 -22.39
CA ASP A 144 -7.46 -11.40 -22.38
C ASP A 144 -6.39 -12.45 -22.77
N ARG A 145 -5.13 -12.18 -22.50
CA ARG A 145 -4.05 -13.10 -22.87
C ARG A 145 -4.06 -14.40 -22.08
N PHE A 146 -4.59 -14.37 -20.85
CA PHE A 146 -4.72 -15.55 -19.99
C PHE A 146 -5.93 -16.42 -20.35
N GLY A 147 -6.96 -15.88 -21.04
CA GLY A 147 -8.26 -16.53 -21.11
C GLY A 147 -8.87 -16.67 -19.70
N LYS A 148 -9.48 -17.80 -19.39
CA LYS A 148 -9.98 -18.06 -18.04
C LYS A 148 -8.81 -18.18 -17.05
N ILE A 149 -8.79 -17.32 -16.04
CA ILE A 149 -7.80 -17.45 -14.94
C ILE A 149 -8.19 -18.64 -14.07
N ILE A 150 -7.23 -19.51 -13.80
CA ILE A 150 -7.39 -20.75 -13.04
C ILE A 150 -6.96 -20.54 -11.59
N THR A 151 -5.74 -20.01 -11.39
CA THR A 151 -5.21 -19.80 -10.05
C THR A 151 -4.22 -18.65 -10.00
N ALA A 152 -4.06 -18.10 -8.79
CA ALA A 152 -3.03 -17.10 -8.51
C ALA A 152 -2.43 -17.32 -7.12
N THR A 153 -1.18 -16.94 -6.96
CA THR A 153 -0.46 -17.08 -5.68
C THR A 153 0.29 -15.79 -5.38
N ILE A 154 0.20 -15.34 -4.14
CA ILE A 154 1.09 -14.31 -3.60
C ILE A 154 1.98 -14.91 -2.51
N ARG A 155 3.25 -14.52 -2.52
CA ARG A 155 4.22 -14.88 -1.48
C ARG A 155 5.00 -13.65 -1.05
N LEU A 156 5.15 -13.54 0.26
CA LEU A 156 6.03 -12.55 0.88
C LEU A 156 6.85 -13.26 1.96
N ARG A 157 8.15 -13.34 1.76
CA ARG A 157 9.10 -13.97 2.68
C ARG A 157 10.20 -12.97 2.99
N TRP A 158 9.88 -12.07 3.91
CA TRP A 158 10.78 -11.01 4.33
C TRP A 158 11.39 -11.30 5.70
N CYS A 159 12.49 -10.62 5.97
CA CYS A 159 13.23 -10.73 7.21
C CYS A 159 12.99 -9.49 8.06
N ARG A 160 12.36 -9.67 9.21
CA ARG A 160 12.33 -8.66 10.27
C ARG A 160 12.86 -9.28 11.53
N TYR A 161 13.94 -8.71 12.07
CA TYR A 161 14.47 -9.09 13.36
C TYR A 161 13.64 -8.45 14.48
N GLN A 162 13.87 -8.87 15.74
CA GLN A 162 13.08 -8.43 16.88
C GLN A 162 13.10 -6.90 17.07
N ASP A 163 14.25 -6.27 16.82
CA ASP A 163 14.43 -4.80 16.93
C ASP A 163 13.46 -3.98 16.05
N TYR A 164 12.94 -4.60 14.97
CA TYR A 164 11.89 -3.96 14.15
C TYR A 164 10.61 -3.74 14.95
N TYR A 165 10.29 -4.61 15.89
CA TYR A 165 9.05 -4.62 16.69
C TYR A 165 9.18 -3.91 18.05
N GLU A 166 10.36 -3.35 18.36
CA GLU A 166 10.63 -2.70 19.65
C GLU A 166 10.38 -1.19 19.67
N ASP A 167 9.82 -0.64 18.60
CA ASP A 167 9.52 0.80 18.50
C ASP A 167 8.17 1.21 19.10
N GLY A 168 7.45 0.27 19.69
CA GLY A 168 6.23 0.48 20.49
C GLY A 168 4.93 0.49 19.69
N TRP A 169 4.96 0.28 18.35
CA TRP A 169 3.74 0.22 17.57
C TRP A 169 3.71 -0.91 16.52
N HIS A 170 4.87 -1.26 15.92
CA HIS A 170 4.91 -2.38 14.97
C HIS A 170 4.53 -3.69 15.67
N GLY A 171 3.72 -4.49 14.99
CA GLY A 171 3.24 -5.78 15.49
C GLY A 171 2.16 -5.70 16.56
N THR A 172 1.67 -4.51 16.93
CA THR A 172 0.54 -4.35 17.85
C THR A 172 -0.79 -4.40 17.09
N TRP A 173 -1.82 -4.98 17.68
CA TRP A 173 -3.15 -5.03 17.05
C TRP A 173 -3.76 -3.65 16.86
N ALA A 174 -3.54 -2.75 17.80
CA ALA A 174 -4.13 -1.41 17.79
C ALA A 174 -3.54 -0.50 16.71
N GLN A 175 -2.24 -0.60 16.42
CA GLN A 175 -1.53 0.38 15.61
C GLN A 175 -1.02 -0.16 14.27
N ASP A 176 -0.91 -1.48 14.10
CA ASP A 176 -0.19 -2.06 12.97
C ASP A 176 -0.85 -3.34 12.41
N GLY A 177 -1.19 -4.30 13.26
CA GLY A 177 -1.42 -5.70 12.88
C GLY A 177 -0.09 -6.41 12.63
N GLY A 178 -0.16 -7.57 11.95
CA GLY A 178 1.02 -8.38 11.62
C GLY A 178 1.41 -8.29 10.15
N VAL A 179 2.09 -9.35 9.67
CA VAL A 179 2.66 -9.40 8.31
C VAL A 179 1.63 -9.12 7.22
N ILE A 180 0.38 -9.55 7.39
CA ILE A 180 -0.63 -9.38 6.33
C ILE A 180 -1.12 -7.95 6.22
N ASN A 181 -1.23 -7.22 7.34
CA ASN A 181 -1.68 -5.83 7.33
C ASN A 181 -0.54 -4.84 7.07
N GLN A 182 0.68 -5.16 7.52
CA GLN A 182 1.81 -4.24 7.40
C GLN A 182 2.62 -4.44 6.13
N GLN A 183 3.07 -5.65 5.82
CA GLN A 183 3.96 -5.88 4.68
C GLN A 183 3.21 -6.44 3.47
N ALA A 184 2.44 -7.52 3.63
CA ALA A 184 1.80 -8.20 2.52
C ALA A 184 0.52 -7.52 2.00
N ILE A 185 0.05 -6.45 2.64
CA ILE A 185 -1.14 -5.70 2.21
C ILE A 185 -1.02 -5.20 0.75
N HIS A 186 0.19 -4.84 0.29
CA HIS A 186 0.44 -4.48 -1.10
C HIS A 186 0.17 -5.62 -2.08
N HIS A 187 0.47 -6.86 -1.68
CA HIS A 187 0.22 -8.05 -2.48
C HIS A 187 -1.27 -8.39 -2.49
N VAL A 188 -1.94 -8.23 -1.34
CA VAL A 188 -3.40 -8.39 -1.23
C VAL A 188 -4.11 -7.36 -2.10
N ASP A 189 -3.66 -6.11 -2.08
CA ASP A 189 -4.17 -5.07 -2.97
C ASP A 189 -3.97 -5.44 -4.44
N ALA A 190 -2.76 -5.80 -4.83
CA ALA A 190 -2.42 -6.13 -6.21
C ALA A 190 -3.26 -7.30 -6.74
N ILE A 191 -3.38 -8.41 -5.99
CA ILE A 191 -4.13 -9.59 -6.46
C ILE A 191 -5.64 -9.32 -6.55
N ASN A 192 -6.20 -8.58 -5.57
CA ASN A 192 -7.62 -8.20 -5.58
C ASN A 192 -7.95 -7.24 -6.74
N TRP A 193 -7.05 -6.30 -7.03
CA TRP A 193 -7.20 -5.35 -8.14
C TRP A 193 -7.06 -6.05 -9.51
N LEU A 194 -6.06 -6.93 -9.67
CA LEU A 194 -5.78 -7.62 -10.93
C LEU A 194 -6.82 -8.65 -11.30
N LEU A 195 -7.33 -9.42 -10.33
CA LEU A 195 -8.17 -10.59 -10.60
C LEU A 195 -9.65 -10.36 -10.24
N GLY A 196 -9.98 -9.19 -9.72
CA GLY A 196 -11.33 -8.85 -9.28
C GLY A 196 -11.68 -9.37 -7.89
N PRO A 197 -12.96 -9.25 -7.52
CA PRO A 197 -13.38 -9.46 -6.13
C PRO A 197 -13.13 -10.87 -5.61
N ILE A 198 -12.64 -10.95 -4.38
CA ILE A 198 -12.51 -12.18 -3.62
C ILE A 198 -13.89 -12.52 -3.00
N GLU A 199 -14.40 -13.72 -3.24
CA GLU A 199 -15.65 -14.21 -2.67
C GLU A 199 -15.49 -14.60 -1.21
N SER A 200 -14.46 -15.43 -0.92
CA SER A 200 -14.24 -15.99 0.42
C SER A 200 -12.78 -16.36 0.66
N VAL A 201 -12.39 -16.41 1.93
CA VAL A 201 -11.05 -16.74 2.38
C VAL A 201 -11.07 -17.77 3.52
N ASN A 202 -9.99 -18.56 3.64
CA ASN A 202 -9.69 -19.36 4.82
C ASN A 202 -8.20 -19.19 5.16
N ALA A 203 -7.90 -18.80 6.40
CA ALA A 203 -6.55 -18.44 6.81
C ALA A 203 -6.18 -19.05 8.16
N VAL A 204 -4.88 -19.27 8.32
CA VAL A 204 -4.24 -19.63 9.60
C VAL A 204 -3.09 -18.66 9.83
N ILE A 205 -3.01 -18.08 11.02
CA ILE A 205 -1.93 -17.19 11.43
C ILE A 205 -1.16 -17.76 12.63
N THR A 206 0.07 -17.33 12.77
CA THR A 206 0.90 -17.73 13.92
C THR A 206 2.07 -16.78 14.12
N ASN A 207 2.57 -16.74 15.36
CA ASN A 207 3.89 -16.22 15.70
C ASN A 207 4.87 -17.36 15.86
N ARG A 208 5.94 -17.37 15.09
CA ARG A 208 6.90 -18.48 15.12
C ARG A 208 8.28 -18.05 15.61
N LEU A 209 8.65 -16.80 15.43
CA LEU A 209 10.01 -16.36 15.67
C LEU A 209 10.12 -15.05 16.45
N ASN A 210 9.33 -14.03 16.08
CA ASN A 210 9.39 -12.72 16.71
C ASN A 210 8.37 -12.62 17.86
N ASP A 211 8.69 -11.84 18.89
CA ASP A 211 7.78 -11.51 19.98
C ASP A 211 6.98 -10.26 19.61
N LEU A 212 5.74 -10.43 19.19
CA LEU A 212 4.78 -9.39 18.84
C LEU A 212 3.35 -9.85 19.14
N GLU A 213 2.41 -8.91 19.30
CA GLU A 213 1.00 -9.23 19.59
C GLU A 213 0.29 -9.87 18.41
N ALA A 214 0.55 -9.37 17.20
CA ALA A 214 -0.06 -9.88 15.96
C ALA A 214 0.75 -11.08 15.41
N GLU A 215 0.66 -11.36 14.13
CA GLU A 215 1.35 -12.51 13.52
C GLU A 215 2.61 -12.10 12.74
N ASP A 216 3.62 -12.97 12.78
CA ASP A 216 4.76 -12.91 11.87
C ASP A 216 4.58 -13.81 10.64
N THR A 217 3.57 -14.68 10.64
CA THR A 217 3.35 -15.67 9.58
C THR A 217 1.86 -15.91 9.34
N LEU A 218 1.44 -15.90 8.06
CA LEU A 218 0.09 -16.24 7.61
C LEU A 218 0.15 -17.13 6.39
N VAL A 219 -0.74 -18.15 6.35
CA VAL A 219 -1.05 -18.94 5.16
C VAL A 219 -2.55 -18.94 4.94
N ALA A 220 -2.99 -18.71 3.70
CA ALA A 220 -4.41 -18.65 3.37
C ALA A 220 -4.72 -19.21 1.97
N ILE A 221 -5.98 -19.59 1.78
CA ILE A 221 -6.60 -19.89 0.50
C ILE A 221 -7.76 -18.93 0.24
N MET A 222 -7.96 -18.61 -1.03
CA MET A 222 -8.98 -17.66 -1.51
C MET A 222 -9.80 -18.28 -2.62
N LYS A 223 -11.08 -17.87 -2.70
CA LYS A 223 -11.92 -18.07 -3.87
C LYS A 223 -12.29 -16.72 -4.43
N PHE A 224 -12.11 -16.53 -5.73
CA PHE A 224 -12.56 -15.33 -6.42
C PHE A 224 -14.00 -15.49 -6.95
N GLU A 225 -14.74 -14.42 -7.11
CA GLU A 225 -16.08 -14.45 -7.71
C GLU A 225 -16.06 -14.98 -9.15
N SER A 226 -14.93 -14.84 -9.86
CA SER A 226 -14.70 -15.45 -11.18
C SER A 226 -14.62 -16.97 -11.17
N GLY A 227 -14.49 -17.59 -9.99
CA GLY A 227 -14.25 -19.01 -9.77
C GLY A 227 -12.78 -19.41 -9.76
N ALA A 228 -11.84 -18.47 -9.96
CA ALA A 228 -10.42 -18.74 -9.77
C ALA A 228 -10.11 -19.04 -8.29
N LEU A 229 -9.03 -19.80 -8.05
CA LEU A 229 -8.53 -20.08 -6.70
C LEU A 229 -7.24 -19.27 -6.45
N GLY A 230 -7.02 -18.89 -5.20
CA GLY A 230 -5.79 -18.19 -4.82
C GLY A 230 -5.17 -18.72 -3.54
N THR A 231 -3.87 -18.49 -3.39
CA THR A 231 -3.14 -18.75 -2.15
C THR A 231 -2.34 -17.54 -1.70
N ILE A 232 -2.19 -17.41 -0.38
CA ILE A 232 -1.34 -16.40 0.27
C ILE A 232 -0.38 -17.14 1.19
N GLU A 233 0.92 -16.85 1.07
CA GLU A 233 1.94 -17.18 2.04
C GLU A 233 2.68 -15.89 2.38
N ALA A 234 2.62 -15.43 3.63
CA ALA A 234 3.28 -14.23 4.08
C ALA A 234 4.00 -14.47 5.40
N THR A 235 5.28 -14.13 5.47
CA THR A 235 6.07 -14.20 6.70
C THR A 235 7.12 -13.10 6.75
N THR A 236 7.34 -12.56 7.96
CA THR A 236 8.50 -11.72 8.29
C THR A 236 9.59 -12.49 9.03
N ALA A 237 9.39 -13.80 9.20
CA ALA A 237 10.30 -14.70 9.89
C ALA A 237 11.35 -15.36 8.97
N ALA A 238 11.49 -14.90 7.71
CA ALA A 238 12.59 -15.35 6.84
C ALA A 238 13.95 -14.91 7.43
N ARG A 239 14.99 -15.73 7.24
CA ARG A 239 16.35 -15.46 7.69
C ARG A 239 17.35 -15.93 6.63
N PRO A 240 18.48 -15.25 6.42
CA PRO A 240 18.95 -14.08 7.17
C PRO A 240 18.46 -12.72 6.63
N GLU A 241 17.81 -12.67 5.47
CA GLU A 241 17.44 -11.45 4.73
C GLU A 241 16.12 -11.61 3.98
N ASP A 242 15.63 -10.53 3.36
CA ASP A 242 14.45 -10.55 2.49
C ASP A 242 14.70 -11.50 1.32
N PHE A 243 13.81 -12.48 1.13
CA PHE A 243 14.00 -13.57 0.18
C PHE A 243 13.10 -13.46 -1.06
N GLU A 244 11.81 -13.19 -0.86
CA GLU A 244 10.83 -13.24 -1.94
C GLU A 244 9.68 -12.27 -1.70
N ALA A 245 9.26 -11.59 -2.78
CA ALA A 245 7.99 -10.91 -2.87
C ALA A 245 7.43 -11.19 -4.27
N SER A 246 6.49 -12.14 -4.39
CA SER A 246 6.05 -12.62 -5.69
C SER A 246 4.53 -12.67 -5.83
N LEU A 247 4.08 -12.56 -7.09
CA LEU A 247 2.70 -12.75 -7.53
C LEU A 247 2.72 -13.55 -8.83
N SER A 248 2.05 -14.71 -8.84
CA SER A 248 1.88 -15.52 -10.04
C SER A 248 0.42 -15.64 -10.44
N VAL A 249 0.18 -15.67 -11.76
CA VAL A 249 -1.14 -15.91 -12.36
C VAL A 249 -1.01 -17.02 -13.40
N VAL A 250 -1.89 -18.02 -13.30
CA VAL A 250 -2.01 -19.12 -14.26
C VAL A 250 -3.40 -19.09 -14.84
N GLY A 251 -3.48 -18.99 -16.14
CA GLY A 251 -4.72 -19.03 -16.93
C GLY A 251 -4.73 -20.16 -17.94
N GLU A 252 -5.85 -20.28 -18.65
CA GLU A 252 -6.07 -21.25 -19.71
C GLU A 252 -5.05 -21.13 -20.87
N LYS A 253 -4.58 -19.90 -21.14
CA LYS A 253 -3.75 -19.58 -22.31
C LYS A 253 -2.35 -19.09 -21.97
N GLY A 254 -2.01 -18.97 -20.67
CA GLY A 254 -0.69 -18.48 -20.29
C GLY A 254 -0.46 -18.43 -18.79
N MET A 255 0.79 -18.17 -18.43
CA MET A 255 1.23 -17.99 -17.04
C MET A 255 2.28 -16.89 -16.93
N VAL A 256 2.20 -16.13 -15.85
CA VAL A 256 3.16 -15.08 -15.51
C VAL A 256 3.54 -15.20 -14.04
N LEU A 257 4.82 -15.03 -13.75
CA LEU A 257 5.35 -14.86 -12.41
C LEU A 257 6.10 -13.52 -12.35
N VAL A 258 5.59 -12.63 -11.52
CA VAL A 258 6.29 -11.42 -11.08
C VAL A 258 6.90 -11.71 -9.72
N GLY A 259 8.20 -11.60 -9.59
CA GLY A 259 8.98 -11.94 -8.40
C GLY A 259 9.92 -10.82 -7.96
N GLY A 260 11.10 -11.20 -7.44
CA GLY A 260 12.06 -10.32 -6.79
C GLY A 260 11.72 -10.09 -5.31
N ILE A 261 12.20 -8.98 -4.75
CA ILE A 261 11.94 -8.60 -3.35
C ILE A 261 10.88 -7.51 -3.18
N ALA A 262 10.33 -6.98 -4.30
CA ALA A 262 9.35 -5.89 -4.31
C ALA A 262 8.37 -5.98 -5.48
N LEU A 263 8.04 -7.18 -6.00
CA LEU A 263 7.25 -7.37 -7.23
C LEU A 263 7.87 -6.62 -8.43
N ASN A 264 9.18 -6.68 -8.56
CA ASN A 264 9.97 -5.83 -9.45
C ASN A 264 10.60 -6.56 -10.64
N LYS A 265 10.47 -7.89 -10.72
CA LYS A 265 11.05 -8.72 -11.79
C LYS A 265 10.01 -9.63 -12.41
N ILE A 266 9.96 -9.70 -13.73
CA ILE A 266 9.20 -10.71 -14.44
C ILE A 266 10.10 -11.94 -14.60
N GLU A 267 9.78 -13.02 -13.88
CA GLU A 267 10.56 -14.26 -13.86
C GLU A 267 9.99 -15.31 -14.84
N THR A 268 8.68 -15.22 -15.14
CA THR A 268 8.01 -16.06 -16.13
C THR A 268 7.02 -15.21 -16.91
N TRP A 269 7.04 -15.35 -18.25
CA TRP A 269 6.13 -14.67 -19.17
C TRP A 269 5.84 -15.58 -20.35
N GLU A 270 4.86 -16.49 -20.18
CA GLU A 270 4.61 -17.58 -21.12
C GLU A 270 3.14 -17.63 -21.56
N PHE A 271 2.90 -17.60 -22.87
CA PHE A 271 1.58 -17.68 -23.46
C PHE A 271 1.55 -18.68 -24.60
N ILE A 272 0.44 -19.46 -24.75
CA ILE A 272 0.25 -20.41 -25.87
C ILE A 272 0.38 -19.70 -27.21
N LYS A 273 -0.17 -18.49 -27.34
CA LYS A 273 0.03 -17.62 -28.48
C LYS A 273 1.00 -16.51 -28.08
N SER A 274 2.26 -16.67 -28.41
CA SER A 274 3.25 -15.62 -28.28
C SER A 274 3.04 -14.51 -29.30
N ASN A 275 3.40 -13.30 -28.96
CA ASN A 275 3.54 -12.18 -29.89
C ASN A 275 5.01 -11.74 -29.96
N SER A 276 5.34 -10.86 -30.90
CA SER A 276 6.71 -10.41 -31.14
C SER A 276 7.34 -9.62 -29.97
N GLU A 277 6.52 -9.13 -29.05
CA GLU A 277 6.99 -8.32 -27.90
C GLU A 277 7.31 -9.19 -26.67
N ASP A 278 6.76 -10.41 -26.60
CA ASP A 278 6.85 -11.26 -25.40
C ASP A 278 8.27 -11.55 -24.95
N GLU A 279 9.20 -11.75 -25.89
CA GLU A 279 10.60 -12.02 -25.57
C GLU A 279 11.29 -10.83 -24.88
N SER A 280 10.87 -9.61 -25.19
CA SER A 280 11.46 -8.38 -24.64
C SER A 280 10.80 -7.92 -23.32
N ILE A 281 9.55 -8.33 -23.05
CA ILE A 281 8.76 -7.90 -21.88
C ILE A 281 9.53 -8.11 -20.56
N PRO A 282 10.10 -9.28 -20.26
CA PRO A 282 10.82 -9.47 -18.99
C PRO A 282 11.96 -8.49 -18.78
N ALA A 283 12.76 -8.23 -19.83
CA ALA A 283 13.88 -7.29 -19.73
C ALA A 283 13.42 -5.83 -19.64
N GLN A 284 12.35 -5.46 -20.36
CA GLN A 284 11.85 -4.09 -20.43
C GLN A 284 11.14 -3.66 -19.14
N PHE A 285 10.42 -4.57 -18.48
CA PHE A 285 9.56 -4.28 -17.33
C PHE A 285 10.11 -4.77 -16.00
N SER A 286 11.25 -5.45 -15.98
CA SER A 286 11.98 -5.78 -14.74
C SER A 286 12.89 -4.65 -14.33
N GLN A 287 13.01 -4.44 -13.03
CA GLN A 287 13.84 -3.38 -12.46
C GLN A 287 14.64 -3.90 -11.27
N GLU A 288 15.88 -3.42 -11.11
CA GLU A 288 16.64 -3.65 -9.90
C GLU A 288 16.19 -2.69 -8.80
N VAL A 289 16.05 -3.20 -7.59
CA VAL A 289 15.65 -2.44 -6.41
C VAL A 289 16.56 -2.76 -5.23
N GLU A 290 16.81 -1.78 -4.38
CA GLU A 290 17.67 -1.95 -3.21
C GLU A 290 16.92 -2.56 -2.02
N THR A 291 15.61 -2.31 -1.92
CA THR A 291 14.77 -2.70 -0.77
C THR A 291 13.36 -3.06 -1.21
N GLY A 292 12.59 -3.69 -0.30
CA GLY A 292 11.18 -3.98 -0.51
C GLY A 292 10.27 -2.76 -0.75
N TYR A 293 10.73 -1.53 -0.53
CA TYR A 293 9.97 -0.33 -0.91
C TYR A 293 9.81 -0.18 -2.43
N GLY A 294 10.74 -0.74 -3.22
CA GLY A 294 10.74 -0.56 -4.66
C GLY A 294 10.98 0.91 -5.07
N ILE A 295 10.53 1.27 -6.27
CA ILE A 295 10.76 2.61 -6.85
C ILE A 295 9.47 3.36 -7.22
N SER A 296 8.30 2.76 -7.02
CA SER A 296 7.04 3.24 -7.59
C SER A 296 6.32 4.30 -6.75
N HIS A 297 6.83 4.67 -5.57
CA HIS A 297 6.33 5.84 -4.83
C HIS A 297 6.53 7.15 -5.60
N GLY A 298 7.63 7.29 -6.36
CA GLY A 298 7.87 8.47 -7.20
C GLY A 298 6.76 8.67 -8.24
N PRO A 299 6.49 7.71 -9.12
CA PRO A 299 5.36 7.75 -10.05
C PRO A 299 4.01 7.98 -9.37
N LEU A 300 3.75 7.38 -8.19
CA LEU A 300 2.52 7.63 -7.43
C LEU A 300 2.41 9.09 -6.99
N LEU A 301 3.46 9.64 -6.39
CA LEU A 301 3.51 11.04 -5.96
C LEU A 301 3.32 12.00 -7.14
N GLN A 302 4.00 11.75 -8.25
CA GLN A 302 3.85 12.58 -9.46
C GLN A 302 2.41 12.55 -9.96
N SER A 303 1.76 11.38 -9.98
CA SER A 303 0.35 11.27 -10.42
C SER A 303 -0.62 12.07 -9.55
N VAL A 304 -0.37 12.10 -8.23
CA VAL A 304 -1.16 12.91 -7.26
C VAL A 304 -0.95 14.39 -7.52
N ILE A 305 0.30 14.83 -7.71
CA ILE A 305 0.63 16.23 -7.99
C ILE A 305 -0.01 16.69 -9.30
N ASP A 306 0.11 15.89 -10.37
CA ASP A 306 -0.47 16.20 -11.70
C ASP A 306 -2.00 16.28 -11.64
N ALA A 307 -2.65 15.41 -10.86
CA ALA A 307 -4.09 15.47 -10.65
C ALA A 307 -4.48 16.77 -9.95
N LEU A 308 -3.80 17.16 -8.88
CA LEU A 308 -4.08 18.39 -8.14
C LEU A 308 -3.81 19.65 -8.98
N GLN A 309 -2.76 19.66 -9.81
CA GLN A 309 -2.50 20.77 -10.74
C GLN A 309 -3.63 20.98 -11.76
N THR A 310 -4.32 19.91 -12.12
CA THR A 310 -5.47 19.93 -13.05
C THR A 310 -6.82 19.98 -12.32
N ASN A 311 -6.83 20.25 -11.00
CA ASN A 311 -8.02 20.28 -10.13
C ASN A 311 -8.84 18.99 -10.17
N LYS A 312 -8.19 17.84 -10.37
CA LYS A 312 -8.80 16.51 -10.24
C LYS A 312 -8.59 16.00 -8.83
N ILE A 313 -9.58 15.29 -8.32
CA ILE A 313 -9.52 14.66 -7.00
C ILE A 313 -9.40 13.13 -7.10
N ASP A 314 -9.46 12.58 -8.31
CA ASP A 314 -9.32 11.15 -8.55
C ASP A 314 -7.86 10.73 -8.38
N THR A 315 -7.66 9.60 -7.73
CA THR A 315 -6.35 8.96 -7.51
C THR A 315 -6.29 7.63 -8.25
N LEU A 316 -5.06 7.19 -8.61
CA LEU A 316 -4.84 5.89 -9.24
C LEU A 316 -5.31 4.71 -8.34
N VAL A 317 -5.20 4.91 -7.03
CA VAL A 317 -5.77 4.00 -6.03
C VAL A 317 -6.92 4.73 -5.38
N THR A 318 -8.13 4.32 -5.72
CA THR A 318 -9.33 4.96 -5.16
C THR A 318 -9.53 4.57 -3.69
N PRO A 319 -10.26 5.38 -2.90
CA PRO A 319 -10.64 4.97 -1.54
C PRO A 319 -11.40 3.64 -1.52
N ASP A 320 -12.22 3.34 -2.53
CA ASP A 320 -12.93 2.05 -2.63
C ASP A 320 -11.98 0.87 -2.79
N ASP A 321 -10.94 1.00 -3.59
CA ASP A 321 -9.90 -0.03 -3.73
C ASP A 321 -9.25 -0.31 -2.38
N ALA A 322 -8.81 0.74 -1.68
CA ALA A 322 -8.15 0.62 -0.39
C ALA A 322 -9.08 0.05 0.71
N ILE A 323 -10.37 0.43 0.70
CA ILE A 323 -11.40 -0.13 1.59
C ILE A 323 -11.60 -1.62 1.30
N ASN A 324 -11.64 -2.02 0.02
CA ASN A 324 -11.79 -3.42 -0.35
C ASN A 324 -10.57 -4.25 0.08
N THR A 325 -9.36 -3.72 -0.07
CA THR A 325 -8.15 -4.35 0.45
C THR A 325 -8.20 -4.51 1.97
N ALA A 326 -8.60 -3.48 2.71
CA ALA A 326 -8.78 -3.58 4.17
C ALA A 326 -9.83 -4.63 4.56
N ARG A 327 -10.95 -4.74 3.81
CA ARG A 327 -11.95 -5.80 4.02
C ARG A 327 -11.39 -7.20 3.83
N VAL A 328 -10.53 -7.42 2.84
CA VAL A 328 -9.85 -8.71 2.64
C VAL A 328 -8.95 -9.03 3.82
N VAL A 329 -8.16 -8.07 4.30
CA VAL A 329 -7.31 -8.24 5.50
C VAL A 329 -8.15 -8.59 6.73
N HIS A 330 -9.25 -7.88 6.97
CA HIS A 330 -10.17 -8.21 8.06
C HIS A 330 -10.79 -9.60 7.92
N ALA A 331 -11.12 -10.02 6.70
CA ALA A 331 -11.66 -11.36 6.44
C ALA A 331 -10.64 -12.47 6.74
N LEU A 332 -9.36 -12.25 6.42
CA LEU A 332 -8.28 -13.17 6.73
C LEU A 332 -8.11 -13.35 8.24
N TYR A 333 -8.03 -12.25 9.00
CA TYR A 333 -7.98 -12.32 10.46
C TYR A 333 -9.24 -12.96 11.06
N LYS A 334 -10.42 -12.59 10.55
CA LYS A 334 -11.69 -13.15 11.01
C LYS A 334 -11.79 -14.65 10.75
N SER A 335 -11.23 -15.12 9.64
CA SER A 335 -11.17 -16.55 9.31
C SER A 335 -10.34 -17.35 10.32
N ASP A 336 -9.19 -16.82 10.73
CA ASP A 336 -8.37 -17.42 11.79
C ASP A 336 -9.08 -17.37 13.14
N GLU A 337 -9.69 -16.24 13.50
CA GLU A 337 -10.43 -16.08 14.75
C GLU A 337 -11.58 -17.09 14.90
N ASP A 338 -12.31 -17.32 13.82
CA ASP A 338 -13.50 -18.16 13.82
C ASP A 338 -13.21 -19.61 13.33
N GLN A 339 -11.98 -19.90 12.89
CA GLN A 339 -11.53 -21.19 12.35
C GLN A 339 -12.43 -21.72 11.23
N CYS A 340 -12.83 -20.85 10.31
CA CYS A 340 -13.77 -21.21 9.22
C CYS A 340 -13.57 -20.34 7.98
N TRP A 341 -14.23 -20.74 6.87
CA TRP A 341 -14.36 -19.92 5.67
C TRP A 341 -15.18 -18.66 5.97
N VAL A 342 -14.65 -17.50 5.56
CA VAL A 342 -15.30 -16.20 5.73
C VAL A 342 -15.61 -15.60 4.37
N LYS A 343 -16.87 -15.16 4.17
CA LYS A 343 -17.34 -14.54 2.92
C LYS A 343 -17.19 -13.02 2.99
N LEU A 344 -16.62 -12.40 1.97
CA LEU A 344 -16.40 -10.95 1.92
C LEU A 344 -17.70 -10.16 1.86
N LYS A 345 -18.76 -10.70 1.22
CA LYS A 345 -20.08 -10.07 1.16
C LYS A 345 -20.72 -9.80 2.54
N ASP A 346 -20.33 -10.56 3.56
CA ASP A 346 -20.84 -10.42 4.92
C ASP A 346 -20.12 -9.27 5.68
N LYS A 347 -19.20 -8.56 5.01
CA LYS A 347 -18.41 -7.45 5.56
C LYS A 347 -17.75 -7.79 6.90
N PRO A 348 -16.97 -8.89 6.96
CA PRO A 348 -16.40 -9.37 8.20
C PRO A 348 -15.45 -8.33 8.81
N ILE A 349 -15.46 -8.27 10.15
CA ILE A 349 -14.57 -7.41 10.93
C ILE A 349 -13.84 -8.27 11.95
N SER A 350 -12.52 -8.22 11.95
CA SER A 350 -11.65 -8.82 12.97
C SER A 350 -11.95 -8.25 14.36
N LYS A 351 -11.90 -9.08 15.37
CA LYS A 351 -12.02 -8.66 16.78
C LYS A 351 -10.70 -8.09 17.32
N ARG A 352 -9.60 -8.31 16.63
CA ARG A 352 -8.24 -7.92 17.05
C ARG A 352 -7.75 -6.66 16.36
N LEU A 353 -7.78 -6.61 15.01
CA LEU A 353 -7.18 -5.53 14.23
C LEU A 353 -7.86 -4.17 14.49
N GLY A 354 -7.03 -3.17 14.83
CA GLY A 354 -7.47 -1.79 15.12
C GLY A 354 -8.13 -1.63 16.50
N ARG A 355 -7.79 -2.51 17.46
CA ARG A 355 -8.40 -2.51 18.81
C ARG A 355 -7.37 -2.68 19.92
#